data_4d307178fe4a06696f46f604fde25bcd
#
_entry.id   4d307178fe4a06696f46f604fde25bcd
#
_cell.length_a   1.000
_cell.length_b   1.000
_cell.length_c   1.000
_cell.angle_alpha   90.00
_cell.angle_beta   90.00
_cell.angle_gamma   90.00
#
_symmetry.space_group_name_H-M   'P 1'
#
loop_
_entity.id
_entity.type
_entity.pdbx_description
1 polymer ?
#
loop_
_entity_poly.entity_id
_entity_poly.type
_entity_poly.pdbx_seq_one_letter_code
_entity_poly.pdbx_strand_id
1 'polypeptide(L)'
;HTLILLISTLLFCYRVDAQERIIDATDHSPISAASIFDATGNMVGFTWSDGVFSEIPSSAYPVTIRCMGYEQLVIERPENKTWEMTPIAYELKEVVIVPVKRNILKQTFYVREYFSMSSETDTVTFFSEHMAERFVPTSKDAKFGGDSKLRILKSRQYAHYQLFGEDSITTNPDTMFPSMTTIFEPIDKEIPVPKSFKEPGNTAKLYEVPEKSGIGLIVKQNDQTFTISMDALADTKDHKISPWPLKLIGYTMEINQGYVTQAYRVHDKDVYQPKDLLEASIVIQADGRGKYIRKALKSDKPIIIRCLNELYIVDRDYLSKEEAKEEYKNKPTDVKFVIPSTVPPLNEATRRMVERANAEAKNKN
;
A
#
# COMPACT_ATOMS: atom_id res chain seq x y z
N HIS A 1 -39.95 -36.63 -23.55
CA HIS A 1 -39.18 -36.50 -22.31
C HIS A 1 -37.74 -35.98 -22.53
N THR A 2 -37.08 -36.34 -23.65
CA THR A 2 -35.73 -35.89 -23.98
C THR A 2 -35.62 -34.38 -24.29
N LEU A 3 -36.66 -33.76 -24.85
CA LEU A 3 -36.68 -32.31 -25.15
C LEU A 3 -36.81 -31.46 -23.90
N ILE A 4 -37.52 -31.91 -22.88
CA ILE A 4 -37.67 -31.22 -21.58
C ILE A 4 -36.35 -31.25 -20.80
N LEU A 5 -35.60 -32.35 -20.90
CA LEU A 5 -34.28 -32.46 -20.27
C LEU A 5 -33.26 -31.52 -20.91
N LEU A 6 -33.33 -31.31 -22.25
CA LEU A 6 -32.45 -30.41 -22.97
C LEU A 6 -32.76 -28.93 -22.66
N ILE A 7 -34.01 -28.57 -22.47
CA ILE A 7 -34.45 -27.21 -22.08
C ILE A 7 -34.07 -26.94 -20.60
N SER A 8 -34.14 -27.94 -19.73
CA SER A 8 -33.70 -27.83 -18.32
C SER A 8 -32.19 -27.59 -18.18
N THR A 9 -31.39 -28.22 -19.02
CA THR A 9 -29.93 -27.98 -19.04
C THR A 9 -29.54 -26.63 -19.63
N LEU A 10 -30.30 -26.05 -20.53
CA LEU A 10 -30.09 -24.71 -21.07
C LEU A 10 -30.50 -23.58 -20.09
N LEU A 11 -31.38 -23.86 -19.13
CA LEU A 11 -31.77 -22.90 -18.08
C LEU A 11 -30.78 -22.85 -16.90
N PHE A 12 -29.86 -23.78 -16.81
CA PHE A 12 -28.65 -23.68 -15.98
C PHE A 12 -27.49 -22.96 -16.70
N CYS A 13 -27.79 -21.99 -17.57
CA CYS A 13 -26.85 -20.94 -17.85
C CYS A 13 -26.61 -20.22 -16.54
N TYR A 14 -25.52 -20.64 -15.85
CA TYR A 14 -24.96 -19.91 -14.74
C TYR A 14 -24.93 -18.44 -15.14
N ARG A 15 -25.63 -17.61 -14.40
CA ARG A 15 -25.25 -16.20 -14.37
C ARG A 15 -23.83 -16.21 -13.84
N VAL A 16 -22.86 -16.17 -14.71
CA VAL A 16 -21.54 -15.70 -14.38
C VAL A 16 -21.78 -14.23 -14.02
N ASP A 17 -22.02 -13.96 -12.75
CA ASP A 17 -22.02 -12.60 -12.27
C ASP A 17 -20.63 -12.08 -12.65
N ALA A 18 -20.59 -11.20 -13.64
CA ALA A 18 -19.35 -10.56 -14.07
C ALA A 18 -18.88 -9.73 -12.87
N GLN A 19 -17.90 -10.26 -12.13
CA GLN A 19 -17.29 -9.53 -11.03
C GLN A 19 -16.57 -8.31 -11.59
N GLU A 20 -16.68 -7.19 -10.90
CA GLU A 20 -15.94 -5.99 -11.25
C GLU A 20 -14.45 -6.25 -11.15
N ARG A 21 -13.71 -5.78 -12.14
CA ARG A 21 -12.26 -6.01 -12.30
C ARG A 21 -11.56 -4.74 -12.68
N ILE A 22 -10.36 -4.53 -12.14
CA ILE A 22 -9.46 -3.44 -12.49
C ILE A 22 -8.31 -3.98 -13.34
N ILE A 23 -8.06 -3.36 -14.49
CA ILE A 23 -6.97 -3.71 -15.40
C ILE A 23 -6.17 -2.47 -15.80
N ASP A 24 -4.99 -2.68 -16.32
CA ASP A 24 -4.16 -1.66 -16.93
C ASP A 24 -4.69 -1.26 -18.31
N ALA A 25 -4.84 0.03 -18.57
CA ALA A 25 -5.34 0.57 -19.83
C ALA A 25 -4.39 0.30 -21.03
N THR A 26 -3.11 -0.03 -20.78
CA THR A 26 -2.10 -0.18 -21.82
C THR A 26 -1.99 -1.62 -22.34
N ASP A 27 -1.94 -2.60 -21.41
CA ASP A 27 -1.68 -4.00 -21.74
C ASP A 27 -2.80 -4.95 -21.29
N HIS A 28 -3.86 -4.40 -20.67
CA HIS A 28 -5.03 -5.12 -20.14
C HIS A 28 -4.69 -6.17 -19.07
N SER A 29 -3.49 -6.11 -18.48
CA SER A 29 -3.13 -6.98 -17.37
C SER A 29 -3.91 -6.60 -16.10
N PRO A 30 -4.22 -7.58 -15.21
CA PRO A 30 -4.92 -7.28 -13.97
C PRO A 30 -4.08 -6.42 -13.04
N ILE A 31 -4.71 -5.49 -12.34
CA ILE A 31 -4.08 -4.66 -11.31
C ILE A 31 -4.42 -5.23 -9.93
N SER A 32 -3.40 -5.78 -9.26
CA SER A 32 -3.51 -6.27 -7.89
C SER A 32 -3.29 -5.17 -6.87
N ALA A 33 -3.83 -5.34 -5.66
CA ALA A 33 -3.64 -4.43 -4.53
C ALA A 33 -4.10 -2.97 -4.77
N ALA A 34 -4.94 -2.73 -5.79
CA ALA A 34 -5.59 -1.43 -5.97
C ALA A 34 -6.58 -1.20 -4.83
N SER A 35 -6.37 -0.17 -4.02
CA SER A 35 -7.17 0.14 -2.84
C SER A 35 -8.43 0.90 -3.22
N ILE A 36 -9.56 0.55 -2.60
CA ILE A 36 -10.89 1.06 -2.92
C ILE A 36 -11.41 1.84 -1.72
N PHE A 37 -11.74 3.10 -1.95
CA PHE A 37 -12.27 4.03 -0.95
C PHE A 37 -13.69 4.41 -1.29
N ASP A 38 -14.58 4.43 -0.29
CA ASP A 38 -15.95 4.91 -0.43
C ASP A 38 -16.04 6.46 -0.49
N ALA A 39 -17.25 6.96 -0.69
CA ALA A 39 -17.53 8.40 -0.73
C ALA A 39 -17.18 9.15 0.56
N THR A 40 -17.05 8.44 1.69
CA THR A 40 -16.66 9.01 2.99
C THR A 40 -15.16 8.96 3.24
N GLY A 41 -14.39 8.33 2.34
CA GLY A 41 -12.94 8.19 2.44
C GLY A 41 -12.49 6.97 3.23
N ASN A 42 -13.39 6.08 3.61
CA ASN A 42 -13.03 4.83 4.26
C ASN A 42 -12.57 3.81 3.22
N MET A 43 -11.51 3.09 3.51
CA MET A 43 -11.08 2.00 2.68
C MET A 43 -12.06 0.83 2.83
N VAL A 44 -12.74 0.43 1.74
CA VAL A 44 -13.76 -0.62 1.74
C VAL A 44 -13.26 -1.94 1.17
N GLY A 45 -12.12 -1.95 0.48
CA GLY A 45 -11.53 -3.15 -0.08
C GLY A 45 -10.29 -2.85 -0.91
N PHE A 46 -9.81 -3.87 -1.60
CA PHE A 46 -8.75 -3.78 -2.61
C PHE A 46 -8.85 -4.98 -3.57
N THR A 47 -8.17 -4.87 -4.71
CA THR A 47 -8.18 -5.90 -5.74
C THR A 47 -7.26 -7.07 -5.39
N TRP A 48 -7.68 -8.27 -5.78
CA TRP A 48 -6.89 -9.50 -5.71
C TRP A 48 -5.83 -9.56 -6.83
N SER A 49 -5.08 -10.64 -6.87
CA SER A 49 -4.06 -10.88 -7.89
C SER A 49 -4.57 -10.88 -9.33
N ASP A 50 -5.82 -11.22 -9.54
CA ASP A 50 -6.50 -11.22 -10.84
C ASP A 50 -7.23 -9.90 -11.17
N GLY A 51 -7.06 -8.87 -10.33
CA GLY A 51 -7.68 -7.56 -10.47
C GLY A 51 -9.15 -7.50 -10.03
N VAL A 52 -9.72 -8.60 -9.58
CA VAL A 52 -11.10 -8.67 -9.06
C VAL A 52 -11.13 -8.15 -7.62
N PHE A 53 -12.23 -7.58 -7.20
CA PHE A 53 -12.49 -7.18 -5.83
C PHE A 53 -13.85 -7.69 -5.33
N SER A 54 -13.97 -7.78 -4.00
CA SER A 54 -15.21 -8.21 -3.37
C SER A 54 -16.34 -7.22 -3.66
N GLU A 55 -17.57 -7.73 -3.69
CA GLU A 55 -18.77 -6.90 -3.87
C GLU A 55 -18.79 -5.74 -2.86
N ILE A 56 -18.99 -4.54 -3.39
CA ILE A 56 -19.09 -3.31 -2.61
C ILE A 56 -20.55 -2.88 -2.57
N PRO A 57 -21.10 -2.60 -1.37
CA PRO A 57 -22.48 -2.13 -1.26
C PRO A 57 -22.74 -0.89 -2.11
N SER A 58 -23.88 -0.83 -2.79
CA SER A 58 -24.24 0.33 -3.63
C SER A 58 -24.24 1.66 -2.87
N SER A 59 -24.44 1.63 -1.56
CA SER A 59 -24.37 2.81 -0.68
C SER A 59 -22.96 3.37 -0.49
N ALA A 60 -21.90 2.61 -0.83
CA ALA A 60 -20.52 3.08 -0.74
C ALA A 60 -20.08 3.92 -1.95
N TYR A 61 -20.84 3.88 -3.04
CA TYR A 61 -20.53 4.62 -4.26
C TYR A 61 -20.87 6.11 -4.13
N PRO A 62 -20.12 7.01 -4.84
CA PRO A 62 -19.00 6.72 -5.72
C PRO A 62 -17.80 6.17 -4.97
N VAL A 63 -17.08 5.23 -5.59
CA VAL A 63 -15.83 4.73 -5.03
C VAL A 63 -14.62 5.28 -5.77
N THR A 64 -13.54 5.49 -5.04
CA THR A 64 -12.26 5.92 -5.58
C THR A 64 -11.27 4.78 -5.53
N ILE A 65 -10.72 4.40 -6.67
CA ILE A 65 -9.68 3.36 -6.79
C ILE A 65 -8.31 4.03 -6.85
N ARG A 66 -7.39 3.55 -6.02
CA ARG A 66 -5.99 4.00 -5.99
C ARG A 66 -5.06 2.81 -6.12
N CYS A 67 -4.11 2.93 -7.00
CA CYS A 67 -3.00 2.00 -7.11
C CYS A 67 -1.71 2.79 -7.38
N MET A 68 -0.63 2.37 -6.76
CA MET A 68 0.70 2.90 -6.98
C MET A 68 1.09 2.76 -8.46
N GLY A 69 1.62 3.82 -9.07
CA GLY A 69 1.96 3.84 -10.50
C GLY A 69 0.80 4.10 -11.47
N TYR A 70 -0.41 4.38 -10.96
CA TYR A 70 -1.60 4.62 -11.77
C TYR A 70 -2.32 5.91 -11.39
N GLU A 71 -2.96 6.54 -12.36
CA GLU A 71 -3.91 7.63 -12.12
C GLU A 71 -5.09 7.11 -11.30
N GLN A 72 -5.66 7.99 -10.48
CA GLN A 72 -6.84 7.66 -9.68
C GLN A 72 -8.05 7.45 -10.58
N LEU A 73 -8.82 6.40 -10.32
CA LEU A 73 -10.08 6.09 -11.00
C LEU A 73 -11.26 6.32 -10.04
N VAL A 74 -12.32 7.00 -10.51
CA VAL A 74 -13.57 7.15 -9.78
C VAL A 74 -14.66 6.36 -10.49
N ILE A 75 -15.39 5.52 -9.74
CA ILE A 75 -16.50 4.72 -10.21
C ILE A 75 -17.78 5.24 -9.53
N GLU A 76 -18.69 5.81 -10.32
CA GLU A 76 -19.88 6.48 -9.80
C GLU A 76 -20.94 5.50 -9.27
N ARG A 77 -21.01 4.29 -9.86
CA ARG A 77 -21.98 3.26 -9.51
C ARG A 77 -21.50 1.88 -9.93
N PRO A 78 -21.99 0.80 -9.31
CA PRO A 78 -21.64 -0.56 -9.74
C PRO A 78 -22.20 -0.84 -11.14
N GLU A 79 -21.38 -1.39 -12.02
CA GLU A 79 -21.77 -1.69 -13.41
C GLU A 79 -21.42 -3.12 -13.84
N ASN A 80 -20.86 -3.95 -12.96
CA ASN A 80 -20.42 -5.33 -13.24
C ASN A 80 -19.56 -5.43 -14.51
N LYS A 81 -18.58 -4.53 -14.64
CA LYS A 81 -17.70 -4.47 -15.80
C LYS A 81 -16.23 -4.43 -15.43
N THR A 82 -15.40 -4.52 -16.43
CA THR A 82 -13.95 -4.26 -16.33
C THR A 82 -13.69 -2.76 -16.42
N TRP A 83 -12.88 -2.24 -15.51
CA TRP A 83 -12.46 -0.85 -15.40
C TRP A 83 -10.98 -0.73 -15.71
N GLU A 84 -10.58 0.33 -16.37
CA GLU A 84 -9.21 0.56 -16.80
C GLU A 84 -8.58 1.70 -16.00
N MET A 85 -7.33 1.49 -15.51
CA MET A 85 -6.52 2.54 -14.90
C MET A 85 -5.34 2.88 -15.81
N THR A 86 -5.07 4.18 -15.95
CA THR A 86 -3.98 4.71 -16.76
C THR A 86 -2.67 4.72 -15.96
N PRO A 87 -1.58 4.14 -16.47
CA PRO A 87 -0.27 4.25 -15.83
C PRO A 87 0.24 5.69 -15.78
N ILE A 88 0.91 6.07 -14.68
CA ILE A 88 1.59 7.36 -14.53
C ILE A 88 3.01 7.25 -15.11
N ALA A 89 3.45 8.24 -15.87
CA ALA A 89 4.83 8.33 -16.32
C ALA A 89 5.76 8.80 -15.19
N TYR A 90 6.90 8.14 -15.03
CA TYR A 90 7.91 8.52 -14.04
C TYR A 90 8.94 9.48 -14.63
N GLU A 91 9.21 10.57 -13.93
CA GLU A 91 10.37 11.41 -14.21
C GLU A 91 11.63 10.75 -13.63
N LEU A 92 12.39 10.06 -14.47
CA LEU A 92 13.62 9.38 -14.06
C LEU A 92 14.76 10.38 -13.98
N LYS A 93 15.23 10.70 -12.78
CA LYS A 93 16.47 11.48 -12.57
C LYS A 93 17.68 10.69 -13.07
N GLU A 94 18.73 11.40 -13.55
CA GLU A 94 19.96 10.80 -14.07
C GLU A 94 20.64 9.87 -13.05
N VAL A 95 21.37 8.87 -13.59
CA VAL A 95 22.18 7.95 -12.78
C VAL A 95 23.45 8.68 -12.35
N VAL A 96 23.61 8.92 -11.06
CA VAL A 96 24.81 9.53 -10.50
C VAL A 96 25.94 8.49 -10.40
N ILE A 97 27.11 8.78 -11.00
CA ILE A 97 28.32 7.97 -10.81
C ILE A 97 28.85 8.24 -9.40
N VAL A 98 28.84 7.23 -8.55
CA VAL A 98 29.22 7.35 -7.14
C VAL A 98 30.68 6.99 -6.93
N PRO A 99 31.50 7.83 -6.25
CA PRO A 99 32.85 7.48 -5.85
C PRO A 99 32.89 6.25 -4.92
N VAL A 100 33.88 5.39 -5.08
CA VAL A 100 34.02 4.10 -4.36
C VAL A 100 33.96 4.23 -2.82
N LYS A 101 34.26 5.39 -2.26
CA LYS A 101 34.24 5.64 -0.80
C LYS A 101 32.87 6.04 -0.25
N ARG A 102 31.89 6.31 -1.10
CA ARG A 102 30.51 6.65 -0.70
C ARG A 102 29.62 5.43 -0.81
N ASN A 103 29.64 4.61 0.21
CA ASN A 103 29.03 3.28 0.22
C ASN A 103 27.79 3.17 1.15
N ILE A 104 27.26 4.31 1.60
CA ILE A 104 25.97 4.40 2.26
C ILE A 104 25.00 5.15 1.34
N LEU A 105 23.93 4.51 0.95
CA LEU A 105 22.82 5.15 0.24
C LEU A 105 21.86 5.76 1.26
N LYS A 106 21.74 7.08 1.27
CA LYS A 106 20.68 7.79 1.96
C LYS A 106 19.50 7.94 1.02
N GLN A 107 18.32 7.54 1.46
CA GLN A 107 17.06 7.72 0.74
C GLN A 107 16.11 8.56 1.57
N THR A 108 15.52 9.59 0.93
CA THR A 108 14.46 10.41 1.51
C THR A 108 13.14 10.02 0.89
N PHE A 109 12.11 9.88 1.72
CA PHE A 109 10.80 9.40 1.34
C PHE A 109 9.72 10.40 1.69
N TYR A 110 8.71 10.46 0.84
CA TYR A 110 7.37 10.89 1.21
C TYR A 110 6.50 9.66 1.42
N VAL A 111 5.77 9.62 2.53
CA VAL A 111 4.94 8.47 2.94
C VAL A 111 3.52 8.94 3.19
N ARG A 112 2.55 8.16 2.73
CA ARG A 112 1.12 8.27 3.08
C ARG A 112 0.64 7.01 3.75
N GLU A 113 -0.13 7.19 4.81
CA GLU A 113 -0.78 6.09 5.50
C GLU A 113 -2.28 6.36 5.59
N TYR A 114 -3.06 5.39 5.17
CA TYR A 114 -4.50 5.32 5.36
C TYR A 114 -4.80 4.14 6.26
N PHE A 115 -5.57 4.39 7.29
CA PHE A 115 -5.97 3.35 8.22
C PHE A 115 -7.42 3.54 8.59
N SER A 116 -8.22 2.49 8.55
CA SER A 116 -9.60 2.50 9.00
C SER A 116 -9.93 1.31 9.88
N MET A 117 -10.79 1.56 10.86
CA MET A 117 -11.45 0.52 11.65
C MET A 117 -12.95 0.72 11.51
N SER A 118 -13.65 -0.33 11.10
CA SER A 118 -15.08 -0.27 10.87
C SER A 118 -15.82 -1.39 11.60
N SER A 119 -16.91 -1.05 12.26
CA SER A 119 -17.94 -1.96 12.73
C SER A 119 -19.16 -1.88 11.78
N GLU A 120 -20.31 -2.38 12.20
CA GLU A 120 -21.54 -2.26 11.42
C GLU A 120 -22.07 -0.82 11.36
N THR A 121 -21.81 0.01 12.38
CA THR A 121 -22.39 1.34 12.55
C THR A 121 -21.36 2.44 12.70
N ASP A 122 -20.16 2.11 13.12
CA ASP A 122 -19.15 3.06 13.54
C ASP A 122 -17.87 2.89 12.74
N THR A 123 -17.20 4.00 12.45
CA THR A 123 -15.93 4.00 11.73
C THR A 123 -14.96 5.01 12.33
N VAL A 124 -13.70 4.62 12.38
CA VAL A 124 -12.58 5.52 12.66
C VAL A 124 -11.61 5.46 11.49
N THR A 125 -11.32 6.62 10.92
CA THR A 125 -10.38 6.76 9.81
C THR A 125 -9.20 7.61 10.25
N PHE A 126 -7.99 7.14 9.94
CA PHE A 126 -6.76 7.90 10.12
C PHE A 126 -6.11 8.13 8.76
N PHE A 127 -5.57 9.31 8.60
CA PHE A 127 -4.71 9.67 7.48
C PHE A 127 -3.45 10.35 8.01
N SER A 128 -2.32 9.91 7.52
CA SER A 128 -1.02 10.48 7.90
C SER A 128 -0.15 10.73 6.68
N GLU A 129 0.65 11.78 6.76
CA GLU A 129 1.72 12.08 5.82
C GLU A 129 3.03 12.23 6.58
N HIS A 130 4.09 11.64 6.06
CA HIS A 130 5.41 11.71 6.67
C HIS A 130 6.48 12.06 5.63
N MET A 131 7.47 12.85 6.06
CA MET A 131 8.80 12.83 5.46
C MET A 131 9.64 11.89 6.29
N ALA A 132 10.29 10.95 5.66
CA ALA A 132 11.14 9.96 6.32
C ALA A 132 12.44 9.78 5.57
N GLU A 133 13.44 9.20 6.21
CA GLU A 133 14.70 8.82 5.57
C GLU A 133 15.22 7.50 6.10
N ARG A 134 16.09 6.88 5.35
CA ARG A 134 16.88 5.74 5.78
C ARG A 134 18.27 5.76 5.16
N PHE A 135 19.17 4.98 5.76
CA PHE A 135 20.55 4.83 5.34
C PHE A 135 20.80 3.34 5.07
N VAL A 136 21.12 2.99 3.84
CA VAL A 136 21.27 1.61 3.39
C VAL A 136 22.73 1.36 3.00
N PRO A 137 23.45 0.45 3.68
CA PRO A 137 24.77 0.03 3.25
C PRO A 137 24.73 -0.59 1.85
N THR A 138 25.56 -0.12 0.93
CA THR A 138 25.66 -0.66 -0.43
C THR A 138 26.78 -1.69 -0.59
N SER A 139 27.53 -1.96 0.48
CA SER A 139 28.55 -3.00 0.56
C SER A 139 28.60 -3.65 1.95
N LYS A 140 29.12 -4.86 2.05
CA LYS A 140 29.23 -5.61 3.32
C LYS A 140 30.09 -4.87 4.37
N ASP A 141 31.05 -4.05 3.93
CA ASP A 141 31.98 -3.33 4.81
C ASP A 141 31.43 -1.97 5.29
N ALA A 142 30.29 -1.57 4.76
CA ALA A 142 29.69 -0.26 5.01
C ALA A 142 28.82 -0.17 6.27
N LYS A 143 28.69 -1.23 7.07
CA LYS A 143 27.81 -1.28 8.23
C LYS A 143 28.06 -0.16 9.23
N PHE A 144 27.01 0.50 9.69
CA PHE A 144 26.99 1.43 10.82
C PHE A 144 25.71 1.20 11.66
N GLY A 145 25.74 1.57 12.94
CA GLY A 145 24.57 1.37 13.81
C GLY A 145 23.39 2.26 13.38
N GLY A 146 22.22 1.68 13.16
CA GLY A 146 21.01 2.38 12.71
C GLY A 146 20.73 2.25 11.22
N ASP A 147 21.51 1.43 10.51
CA ASP A 147 21.32 1.10 9.11
C ASP A 147 19.95 0.45 8.86
N SER A 148 19.43 0.69 7.67
CA SER A 148 18.15 0.20 7.13
C SER A 148 16.84 0.60 7.85
N LYS A 149 16.90 1.23 9.02
CA LYS A 149 15.68 1.68 9.70
C LYS A 149 15.15 2.99 9.13
N LEU A 150 13.86 3.00 8.84
CA LEU A 150 13.17 4.22 8.46
C LEU A 150 13.03 5.12 9.69
N ARG A 151 13.46 6.38 9.60
CA ARG A 151 13.19 7.38 10.63
C ARG A 151 12.30 8.50 10.12
N ILE A 152 11.26 8.81 10.87
CA ILE A 152 10.35 9.90 10.53
C ILE A 152 11.01 11.23 10.89
N LEU A 153 11.08 12.11 9.89
CA LEU A 153 11.63 13.47 10.01
C LEU A 153 10.54 14.48 10.39
N LYS A 154 9.40 14.38 9.72
CA LYS A 154 8.22 15.24 9.89
C LYS A 154 6.95 14.45 9.69
N SER A 155 5.90 14.80 10.44
CA SER A 155 4.61 14.12 10.39
C SER A 155 3.46 15.11 10.37
N ARG A 156 2.39 14.78 9.69
CA ARG A 156 1.04 15.35 9.81
C ARG A 156 0.08 14.21 9.98
N GLN A 157 -0.80 14.28 10.95
CA GLN A 157 -1.73 13.20 11.28
C GLN A 157 -3.13 13.77 11.47
N TYR A 158 -4.12 13.04 10.98
CA TYR A 158 -5.52 13.40 11.02
C TYR A 158 -6.35 12.20 11.41
N ALA A 159 -7.40 12.40 12.20
CA ALA A 159 -8.35 11.36 12.53
C ALA A 159 -9.78 11.87 12.36
N HIS A 160 -10.63 11.02 11.84
CA HIS A 160 -12.06 11.22 11.72
C HIS A 160 -12.77 10.10 12.47
N TYR A 161 -13.56 10.46 13.46
CA TYR A 161 -14.32 9.56 14.32
C TYR A 161 -15.80 9.72 14.00
N GLN A 162 -16.39 8.66 13.47
CA GLN A 162 -17.84 8.53 13.25
C GLN A 162 -18.33 7.46 14.22
N LEU A 163 -18.59 7.86 15.46
CA LEU A 163 -18.85 6.94 16.58
C LEU A 163 -20.15 7.31 17.26
N PHE A 164 -21.06 6.34 17.44
CA PHE A 164 -22.29 6.49 18.21
C PHE A 164 -23.19 7.61 17.74
N GLY A 165 -23.19 7.89 16.43
CA GLY A 165 -23.94 8.98 15.83
C GLY A 165 -23.28 10.36 15.92
N GLU A 166 -22.10 10.45 16.53
CA GLU A 166 -21.28 11.67 16.59
C GLU A 166 -20.23 11.67 15.46
N ASP A 167 -19.96 12.86 14.95
CA ASP A 167 -18.93 13.11 13.94
C ASP A 167 -17.92 14.12 14.49
N SER A 168 -16.69 13.68 14.68
CA SER A 168 -15.60 14.52 15.17
C SER A 168 -14.30 14.29 14.41
N ILE A 169 -13.52 15.36 14.31
CA ILE A 169 -12.27 15.35 13.57
C ILE A 169 -11.17 16.02 14.39
N THR A 170 -9.93 15.57 14.22
CA THR A 170 -8.79 16.17 14.93
C THR A 170 -7.50 16.09 14.12
N THR A 171 -6.59 17.04 14.41
CA THR A 171 -5.19 16.96 13.99
C THR A 171 -4.36 16.35 15.11
N ASN A 172 -3.29 15.64 14.76
CA ASN A 172 -2.36 15.00 15.68
C ASN A 172 -3.08 14.19 16.79
N PRO A 173 -3.95 13.25 16.39
CA PRO A 173 -4.67 12.44 17.36
C PRO A 173 -3.69 11.69 18.26
N ASP A 174 -4.04 11.51 19.52
CA ASP A 174 -3.39 10.56 20.43
C ASP A 174 -3.67 9.14 19.92
N THR A 175 -2.92 8.74 18.89
CA THR A 175 -3.13 7.45 18.26
C THR A 175 -2.45 6.37 19.07
N MET A 176 -3.21 5.38 19.46
CA MET A 176 -2.67 4.12 20.00
C MET A 176 -2.12 3.21 18.88
N PHE A 177 -2.18 3.65 17.62
CA PHE A 177 -1.71 2.87 16.49
C PHE A 177 -0.33 3.35 16.07
N PRO A 178 0.67 2.46 16.12
CA PRO A 178 1.99 2.78 15.60
C PRO A 178 1.90 3.02 14.08
N SER A 179 2.67 3.99 13.60
CA SER A 179 2.84 4.17 12.16
C SER A 179 3.30 2.86 11.53
N MET A 180 2.61 2.46 10.46
CA MET A 180 2.97 1.28 9.66
C MET A 180 4.24 1.51 8.83
N THR A 181 4.75 2.75 8.82
CA THR A 181 5.98 3.16 8.11
C THR A 181 7.18 2.29 8.47
N THR A 182 7.23 1.75 9.69
CA THR A 182 8.32 0.88 10.16
C THR A 182 8.24 -0.55 9.62
N ILE A 183 7.14 -0.96 8.97
CA ILE A 183 6.93 -2.33 8.46
C ILE A 183 7.56 -2.54 7.07
N PHE A 184 8.16 -1.51 6.46
CA PHE A 184 8.81 -1.60 5.15
C PHE A 184 10.18 -2.31 5.16
N GLU A 185 10.43 -3.26 6.04
CA GLU A 185 11.65 -4.09 6.01
C GLU A 185 11.88 -4.82 4.66
N PRO A 186 10.82 -5.28 3.91
CA PRO A 186 11.04 -5.98 2.64
C PRO A 186 11.79 -5.19 1.58
N ILE A 187 11.75 -3.83 1.63
CA ILE A 187 12.40 -2.98 0.61
C ILE A 187 13.94 -2.94 0.71
N ASP A 188 14.51 -3.54 1.74
CA ASP A 188 15.97 -3.58 1.95
C ASP A 188 16.64 -4.76 1.23
N LYS A 189 15.86 -5.67 0.67
CA LYS A 189 16.39 -6.89 0.04
C LYS A 189 16.62 -6.70 -1.45
N GLU A 190 17.63 -7.40 -1.96
CA GLU A 190 17.80 -7.58 -3.39
C GLU A 190 16.71 -8.49 -3.93
N ILE A 191 16.15 -8.13 -5.10
CA ILE A 191 15.09 -8.90 -5.75
C ILE A 191 15.62 -9.42 -7.08
N PRO A 192 15.81 -10.74 -7.21
CA PRO A 192 16.21 -11.35 -8.48
C PRO A 192 15.06 -11.30 -9.49
N VAL A 193 15.40 -11.00 -10.74
CA VAL A 193 14.45 -11.10 -11.85
C VAL A 193 14.22 -12.58 -12.16
N PRO A 194 12.97 -13.06 -12.12
CA PRO A 194 12.67 -14.45 -12.45
C PRO A 194 13.08 -14.79 -13.88
N LYS A 195 13.73 -15.94 -14.09
CA LYS A 195 14.25 -16.34 -15.42
C LYS A 195 13.18 -16.41 -16.49
N SER A 196 12.01 -16.91 -16.16
CA SER A 196 10.87 -17.02 -17.07
C SER A 196 10.26 -15.67 -17.44
N PHE A 197 10.55 -14.60 -16.70
CA PHE A 197 10.11 -13.25 -17.04
C PHE A 197 10.80 -12.69 -18.29
N LYS A 198 12.01 -13.17 -18.58
CA LYS A 198 12.81 -12.73 -19.75
C LYS A 198 12.34 -13.34 -21.08
N GLU A 199 11.33 -14.20 -21.08
CA GLU A 199 10.79 -14.77 -22.31
C GLU A 199 10.01 -13.70 -23.10
N PRO A 200 10.20 -13.59 -24.43
CA PRO A 200 9.53 -12.60 -25.25
C PRO A 200 7.99 -12.66 -25.14
N GLY A 201 7.36 -11.51 -25.06
CA GLY A 201 5.89 -11.39 -25.00
C GLY A 201 5.28 -11.52 -23.62
N ASN A 202 6.08 -11.59 -22.56
CA ASN A 202 5.59 -11.63 -21.19
C ASN A 202 5.55 -10.25 -20.55
N THR A 203 4.35 -9.69 -20.39
CA THR A 203 4.15 -8.38 -19.78
C THR A 203 3.73 -8.47 -18.30
N ALA A 204 3.05 -9.55 -17.91
CA ALA A 204 2.74 -9.84 -16.51
C ALA A 204 2.67 -11.36 -16.29
N LYS A 205 3.33 -11.87 -15.26
CA LYS A 205 3.26 -13.29 -14.86
C LYS A 205 3.04 -13.42 -13.37
N LEU A 206 2.20 -14.38 -13.03
CA LEU A 206 2.13 -14.91 -11.68
C LEU A 206 3.29 -15.90 -11.52
N TYR A 207 4.16 -15.68 -10.52
CA TYR A 207 5.25 -16.58 -10.21
C TYR A 207 5.00 -17.29 -8.91
N GLU A 208 5.05 -18.61 -8.96
CA GLU A 208 5.31 -19.42 -7.78
C GLU A 208 6.82 -19.48 -7.57
N VAL A 209 7.29 -19.09 -6.38
CA VAL A 209 8.70 -19.25 -6.04
C VAL A 209 8.91 -20.72 -5.70
N PRO A 210 9.70 -21.50 -6.48
CA PRO A 210 9.75 -22.98 -6.36
C PRO A 210 10.23 -23.49 -5.00
N GLU A 211 11.00 -22.70 -4.26
CA GLU A 211 11.62 -23.09 -2.99
C GLU A 211 10.79 -22.73 -1.75
N LYS A 212 9.73 -21.93 -1.94
CA LYS A 212 8.81 -21.55 -0.87
C LYS A 212 7.42 -21.60 -1.46
N SER A 213 6.77 -22.73 -1.26
CA SER A 213 5.42 -22.96 -1.74
C SER A 213 4.52 -21.77 -1.42
N GLY A 214 3.99 -21.11 -2.45
CA GLY A 214 2.81 -20.29 -2.31
C GLY A 214 2.97 -18.78 -2.29
N ILE A 215 4.14 -18.16 -2.46
CA ILE A 215 4.19 -16.71 -2.64
C ILE A 215 3.73 -16.39 -4.06
N GLY A 216 2.45 -16.03 -4.20
CA GLY A 216 1.91 -15.47 -5.43
C GLY A 216 2.63 -14.15 -5.73
N LEU A 217 3.54 -14.17 -6.72
CA LEU A 217 4.31 -13.03 -7.15
C LEU A 217 3.82 -12.59 -8.52
N ILE A 218 3.31 -11.37 -8.63
CA ILE A 218 3.01 -10.76 -9.92
C ILE A 218 4.15 -9.82 -10.28
N VAL A 219 4.74 -10.05 -11.44
CA VAL A 219 5.80 -9.21 -11.98
C VAL A 219 5.30 -8.54 -13.24
N LYS A 220 5.45 -7.23 -13.32
CA LYS A 220 5.11 -6.42 -14.49
C LYS A 220 6.27 -5.50 -14.84
N GLN A 221 6.56 -5.37 -16.14
CA GLN A 221 7.57 -4.45 -16.62
C GLN A 221 7.04 -3.64 -17.80
N ASN A 222 7.30 -2.34 -17.76
CA ASN A 222 7.16 -1.44 -18.91
C ASN A 222 8.51 -0.76 -19.20
N ASP A 223 8.53 0.26 -20.06
CA ASP A 223 9.76 0.95 -20.45
C ASP A 223 10.45 1.69 -19.31
N GLN A 224 9.73 2.00 -18.23
CA GLN A 224 10.23 2.81 -17.13
C GLN A 224 10.35 2.04 -15.83
N THR A 225 9.43 1.10 -15.55
CA THR A 225 9.31 0.43 -14.27
C THR A 225 9.31 -1.09 -14.38
N PHE A 226 9.89 -1.70 -13.37
CA PHE A 226 9.77 -3.11 -13.05
C PHE A 226 9.02 -3.21 -11.70
N THR A 227 7.81 -3.70 -11.73
CA THR A 227 6.94 -3.77 -10.55
C THR A 227 6.75 -5.21 -10.10
N ILE A 228 6.85 -5.42 -8.78
CA ILE A 228 6.61 -6.70 -8.13
C ILE A 228 5.51 -6.51 -7.11
N SER A 229 4.45 -7.32 -7.19
CA SER A 229 3.39 -7.40 -6.19
C SER A 229 3.36 -8.80 -5.59
N MET A 230 3.45 -8.89 -4.27
CA MET A 230 3.52 -10.13 -3.50
C MET A 230 2.31 -10.26 -2.59
N ASP A 231 1.67 -11.42 -2.61
CA ASP A 231 0.74 -11.80 -1.55
C ASP A 231 1.53 -12.16 -0.28
N ALA A 232 1.41 -11.33 0.75
CA ALA A 232 2.14 -11.49 2.01
C ALA A 232 1.68 -12.71 2.83
N LEU A 233 0.55 -13.33 2.48
CA LEU A 233 -0.05 -14.45 3.21
C LEU A 233 0.11 -15.79 2.51
N ALA A 234 0.60 -15.81 1.28
CA ALA A 234 0.64 -16.99 0.44
C ALA A 234 1.31 -18.22 1.10
N ASP A 235 2.39 -17.99 1.88
CA ASP A 235 3.13 -19.04 2.60
C ASP A 235 2.61 -19.29 4.03
N THR A 236 1.51 -18.69 4.43
CA THR A 236 1.02 -18.81 5.80
C THR A 236 -0.03 -19.91 5.93
N LYS A 237 -0.08 -20.53 7.10
CA LYS A 237 -1.12 -21.49 7.41
C LYS A 237 -2.50 -20.83 7.38
N ASP A 238 -3.45 -21.46 6.69
CA ASP A 238 -4.82 -20.99 6.53
C ASP A 238 -4.91 -19.57 5.89
N HIS A 239 -3.86 -19.14 5.16
CA HIS A 239 -3.77 -17.82 4.53
C HIS A 239 -4.00 -16.67 5.51
N LYS A 240 -3.40 -16.76 6.71
CA LYS A 240 -3.62 -15.82 7.82
C LYS A 240 -2.37 -15.58 8.65
N ILE A 241 -2.24 -14.38 9.20
CA ILE A 241 -1.21 -14.04 10.19
C ILE A 241 -1.87 -13.44 11.44
N SER A 242 -1.49 -13.98 12.61
CA SER A 242 -1.85 -13.40 13.89
C SER A 242 -0.60 -12.85 14.59
N PRO A 243 -0.34 -11.53 14.53
CA PRO A 243 0.87 -10.93 15.10
C PRO A 243 0.88 -11.07 16.63
N TRP A 244 1.64 -12.04 17.16
CA TRP A 244 1.69 -12.32 18.59
C TRP A 244 2.18 -11.16 19.46
N PRO A 245 3.12 -10.28 19.02
CA PRO A 245 3.54 -9.14 19.84
C PRO A 245 2.40 -8.17 20.12
N LEU A 246 1.51 -7.94 19.15
CA LEU A 246 0.34 -7.08 19.32
C LEU A 246 -0.67 -7.66 20.32
N LYS A 247 -0.79 -8.98 20.38
CA LYS A 247 -1.64 -9.68 21.34
C LYS A 247 -1.20 -9.42 22.80
N LEU A 248 0.12 -9.34 23.04
CA LEU A 248 0.65 -9.06 24.39
C LEU A 248 0.22 -7.70 24.93
N ILE A 249 0.04 -6.71 24.05
CA ILE A 249 -0.40 -5.36 24.40
C ILE A 249 -1.91 -5.15 24.23
N GLY A 250 -2.67 -6.26 24.07
CA GLY A 250 -4.14 -6.22 24.02
C GLY A 250 -4.76 -5.93 22.65
N TYR A 251 -3.95 -5.92 21.58
CA TYR A 251 -4.41 -5.82 20.21
C TYR A 251 -4.41 -7.20 19.58
N THR A 252 -5.53 -7.90 19.63
CA THR A 252 -5.69 -9.16 18.91
C THR A 252 -6.25 -8.88 17.53
N MET A 253 -5.47 -9.17 16.49
CA MET A 253 -5.91 -9.06 15.11
C MET A 253 -5.49 -10.29 14.32
N GLU A 254 -6.27 -10.61 13.31
CA GLU A 254 -6.00 -11.68 12.35
C GLU A 254 -5.94 -11.04 10.97
N ILE A 255 -4.75 -10.93 10.41
CA ILE A 255 -4.54 -10.46 9.05
C ILE A 255 -4.99 -11.57 8.13
N ASN A 256 -5.95 -11.30 7.27
CA ASN A 256 -6.56 -12.26 6.35
C ASN A 256 -6.37 -11.90 4.88
N GLN A 257 -5.85 -10.70 4.58
CA GLN A 257 -5.44 -10.27 3.26
C GLN A 257 -4.26 -9.31 3.37
N GLY A 258 -3.30 -9.39 2.45
CA GLY A 258 -2.16 -8.47 2.45
C GLY A 258 -1.31 -8.58 1.20
N TYR A 259 -0.99 -7.43 0.62
CA TYR A 259 -0.09 -7.32 -0.53
C TYR A 259 1.03 -6.32 -0.25
N VAL A 260 2.21 -6.67 -0.74
CA VAL A 260 3.38 -5.76 -0.79
C VAL A 260 3.71 -5.53 -2.24
N THR A 261 3.68 -4.29 -2.69
CA THR A 261 4.02 -3.90 -4.05
C THR A 261 5.26 -3.00 -4.03
N GLN A 262 6.20 -3.25 -4.93
CA GLN A 262 7.44 -2.49 -5.06
C GLN A 262 7.69 -2.21 -6.54
N ALA A 263 7.95 -0.95 -6.87
CA ALA A 263 8.31 -0.54 -8.22
C ALA A 263 9.76 -0.05 -8.26
N TYR A 264 10.49 -0.50 -9.25
CA TYR A 264 11.90 -0.22 -9.46
C TYR A 264 12.11 0.41 -10.82
N ARG A 265 13.16 1.22 -10.94
CA ARG A 265 13.62 1.71 -12.23
C ARG A 265 14.11 0.53 -13.09
N VAL A 266 13.61 0.41 -14.31
CA VAL A 266 14.04 -0.61 -15.27
C VAL A 266 15.52 -0.48 -15.60
N HIS A 267 16.20 -1.62 -15.71
CA HIS A 267 17.58 -1.77 -16.19
C HIS A 267 17.85 -3.21 -16.66
N ASP A 268 18.98 -3.43 -17.33
CA ASP A 268 19.34 -4.73 -17.93
C ASP A 268 19.90 -5.78 -16.96
N LYS A 269 20.01 -5.46 -15.67
CA LYS A 269 20.58 -6.37 -14.67
C LYS A 269 19.54 -7.39 -14.21
N ASP A 270 20.03 -8.54 -13.74
CA ASP A 270 19.22 -9.65 -13.26
C ASP A 270 18.72 -9.48 -11.82
N VAL A 271 19.12 -8.41 -11.13
CA VAL A 271 18.81 -8.18 -9.72
C VAL A 271 18.52 -6.71 -9.50
N TYR A 272 17.37 -6.40 -8.92
CA TYR A 272 16.98 -5.08 -8.45
C TYR A 272 17.46 -4.86 -7.01
N GLN A 273 18.00 -3.70 -6.75
CA GLN A 273 18.57 -3.31 -5.47
C GLN A 273 17.79 -2.15 -4.83
N PRO A 274 17.94 -1.88 -3.53
CA PRO A 274 17.29 -0.75 -2.87
C PRO A 274 17.51 0.61 -3.56
N LYS A 275 18.65 0.79 -4.21
CA LYS A 275 18.95 2.02 -4.98
C LYS A 275 18.07 2.22 -6.22
N ASP A 276 17.51 1.14 -6.75
CA ASP A 276 16.66 1.15 -7.95
C ASP A 276 15.19 1.38 -7.61
N LEU A 277 14.81 1.26 -6.31
CA LEU A 277 13.44 1.44 -5.82
C LEU A 277 12.92 2.85 -6.16
N LEU A 278 11.74 2.95 -6.72
CA LEU A 278 11.01 4.19 -6.98
C LEU A 278 9.94 4.44 -5.91
N GLU A 279 9.16 3.42 -5.64
CA GLU A 279 8.07 3.47 -4.68
C GLU A 279 7.73 2.07 -4.15
N ALA A 280 7.01 2.02 -3.04
CA ALA A 280 6.51 0.79 -2.46
C ALA A 280 5.16 1.01 -1.77
N SER A 281 4.32 0.00 -1.72
CA SER A 281 3.08 0.02 -0.95
C SER A 281 2.83 -1.27 -0.19
N ILE A 282 2.09 -1.15 0.91
CA ILE A 282 1.56 -2.30 1.67
C ILE A 282 0.07 -2.06 1.85
N VAL A 283 -0.73 -3.04 1.46
CA VAL A 283 -2.18 -3.08 1.69
C VAL A 283 -2.47 -4.26 2.59
N ILE A 284 -3.24 -4.03 3.67
CA ILE A 284 -3.59 -5.07 4.64
C ILE A 284 -5.07 -4.97 5.00
N GLN A 285 -5.74 -6.12 5.13
CA GLN A 285 -7.01 -6.24 5.81
C GLN A 285 -6.88 -7.25 6.96
N ALA A 286 -7.49 -6.93 8.08
CA ALA A 286 -7.49 -7.77 9.26
C ALA A 286 -8.83 -7.71 10.01
N ASP A 287 -9.11 -8.79 10.74
CA ASP A 287 -10.18 -8.83 11.74
C ASP A 287 -9.60 -8.51 13.12
N GLY A 288 -10.06 -7.43 13.73
CA GLY A 288 -9.66 -7.00 15.07
C GLY A 288 -10.62 -7.50 16.13
N ARG A 289 -10.09 -8.12 17.21
CA ARG A 289 -10.88 -8.72 18.31
C ARG A 289 -10.39 -8.33 19.71
N GLY A 290 -9.28 -7.64 19.81
CA GLY A 290 -8.64 -7.31 21.08
C GLY A 290 -9.44 -6.32 21.93
N LYS A 291 -9.20 -6.36 23.25
CA LYS A 291 -9.86 -5.49 24.26
C LYS A 291 -9.85 -4.01 23.86
N TYR A 292 -8.73 -3.51 23.39
CA TYR A 292 -8.59 -2.09 23.03
C TYR A 292 -9.33 -1.75 21.73
N ILE A 293 -9.30 -2.66 20.73
CA ILE A 293 -10.02 -2.49 19.47
C ILE A 293 -11.54 -2.47 19.74
N ARG A 294 -12.05 -3.44 20.51
CA ARG A 294 -13.47 -3.50 20.89
C ARG A 294 -13.92 -2.29 21.70
N LYS A 295 -13.05 -1.79 22.59
CA LYS A 295 -13.36 -0.61 23.40
C LYS A 295 -13.46 0.65 22.52
N ALA A 296 -12.62 0.78 21.48
CA ALA A 296 -12.62 1.94 20.60
C ALA A 296 -13.95 2.08 19.83
N LEU A 297 -14.51 0.96 19.35
CA LEU A 297 -15.76 0.93 18.57
C LEU A 297 -16.96 0.33 19.33
N LYS A 298 -16.82 0.02 20.63
CA LYS A 298 -17.86 -0.59 21.48
C LYS A 298 -18.60 -1.76 20.80
N SER A 299 -17.88 -2.57 20.01
CA SER A 299 -18.43 -3.69 19.28
C SER A 299 -18.05 -5.02 19.89
N ASP A 300 -19.02 -5.93 20.04
CA ASP A 300 -18.77 -7.33 20.44
C ASP A 300 -18.38 -8.21 19.23
N LYS A 301 -18.64 -7.74 18.01
CA LYS A 301 -18.28 -8.40 16.75
C LYS A 301 -16.85 -8.06 16.35
N PRO A 302 -16.22 -8.85 15.45
CA PRO A 302 -14.96 -8.50 14.84
C PRO A 302 -15.06 -7.13 14.15
N ILE A 303 -14.01 -6.33 14.30
CA ILE A 303 -13.87 -5.03 13.66
C ILE A 303 -12.99 -5.21 12.44
N ILE A 304 -13.44 -4.75 11.29
CA ILE A 304 -12.63 -4.79 10.07
C ILE A 304 -11.62 -3.66 10.15
N ILE A 305 -10.34 -4.03 10.03
CA ILE A 305 -9.21 -3.10 9.98
C ILE A 305 -8.63 -3.14 8.57
N ARG A 306 -8.45 -1.97 7.94
CA ARG A 306 -7.79 -1.85 6.65
C ARG A 306 -6.71 -0.80 6.70
N CYS A 307 -5.58 -1.10 6.09
CA CYS A 307 -4.44 -0.21 6.00
C CYS A 307 -3.94 -0.14 4.55
N LEU A 308 -3.60 1.05 4.12
CA LEU A 308 -2.77 1.31 2.95
C LEU A 308 -1.61 2.18 3.40
N ASN A 309 -0.38 1.74 3.16
CA ASN A 309 0.82 2.54 3.34
C ASN A 309 1.54 2.65 2.00
N GLU A 310 1.77 3.87 1.56
CA GLU A 310 2.43 4.20 0.29
C GLU A 310 3.73 4.98 0.58
N LEU A 311 4.82 4.55 -0.02
CA LEU A 311 6.14 5.13 0.15
C LEU A 311 6.69 5.53 -1.22
N TYR A 312 7.10 6.78 -1.37
CA TYR A 312 7.62 7.36 -2.60
C TYR A 312 9.02 7.92 -2.38
N ILE A 313 9.96 7.59 -3.25
CA ILE A 313 11.31 8.16 -3.19
C ILE A 313 11.27 9.62 -3.63
N VAL A 314 11.72 10.50 -2.76
CA VAL A 314 11.89 11.95 -3.04
C VAL A 314 13.30 12.23 -3.53
N ASP A 315 14.29 11.67 -2.82
CA ASP A 315 15.69 11.94 -3.10
C ASP A 315 16.62 10.79 -2.70
N ARG A 316 17.80 10.76 -3.32
CA ARG A 316 18.87 9.79 -3.05
C ARG A 316 20.20 10.55 -2.99
N ASP A 317 20.99 10.26 -1.97
CA ASP A 317 22.37 10.69 -1.86
C ASP A 317 23.27 9.54 -1.45
N TYR A 318 24.54 9.61 -1.79
CA TYR A 318 25.53 8.63 -1.38
C TYR A 318 26.51 9.29 -0.44
N LEU A 319 26.71 8.68 0.71
CA LEU A 319 27.51 9.20 1.79
C LEU A 319 28.66 8.25 2.10
N SER A 320 29.76 8.81 2.62
CA SER A 320 30.74 8.02 3.36
C SER A 320 30.12 7.53 4.68
N LYS A 321 30.76 6.57 5.31
CA LYS A 321 30.32 6.06 6.62
C LYS A 321 30.33 7.14 7.70
N GLU A 322 31.29 8.04 7.66
CA GLU A 322 31.47 9.16 8.59
C GLU A 322 30.34 10.19 8.40
N GLU A 323 30.11 10.64 7.17
CA GLU A 323 29.01 11.54 6.82
C GLU A 323 27.65 10.95 7.24
N ALA A 324 27.41 9.67 6.94
CA ALA A 324 26.17 8.99 7.31
C ALA A 324 25.94 8.93 8.82
N LYS A 325 27.00 8.67 9.62
CA LYS A 325 26.91 8.69 11.08
C LYS A 325 26.59 10.07 11.63
N GLU A 326 27.18 11.11 11.06
CA GLU A 326 26.94 12.48 11.46
C GLU A 326 25.50 12.90 11.14
N GLU A 327 25.05 12.68 9.91
CA GLU A 327 23.68 12.99 9.50
C GLU A 327 22.64 12.17 10.28
N TYR A 328 22.91 10.89 10.55
CA TYR A 328 22.02 10.07 11.35
C TYR A 328 21.90 10.59 12.79
N LYS A 329 22.99 11.09 13.37
CA LYS A 329 23.01 11.69 14.71
C LYS A 329 22.27 13.04 14.74
N ASN A 330 22.42 13.84 13.70
CA ASN A 330 21.91 15.21 13.63
C ASN A 330 20.62 15.24 12.79
N LYS A 331 19.48 14.93 13.42
CA LYS A 331 18.19 14.99 12.76
C LYS A 331 17.87 16.43 12.28
N PRO A 332 17.54 16.67 11.00
CA PRO A 332 17.18 17.98 10.50
C PRO A 332 15.93 18.52 11.20
N THR A 333 15.92 19.80 11.56
CA THR A 333 14.82 20.46 12.28
C THR A 333 13.83 21.17 11.36
N ASP A 334 14.31 21.69 10.23
CA ASP A 334 13.45 22.39 9.24
C ASP A 334 13.19 21.49 8.02
N VAL A 335 12.34 20.48 8.19
CA VAL A 335 11.97 19.58 7.11
C VAL A 335 10.69 20.09 6.44
N LYS A 336 10.75 20.30 5.12
CA LYS A 336 9.56 20.62 4.30
C LYS A 336 8.99 19.35 3.70
N PHE A 337 7.66 19.31 3.53
CA PHE A 337 7.02 18.26 2.76
C PHE A 337 7.34 18.45 1.27
N VAL A 338 7.89 17.42 0.65
CA VAL A 338 8.14 17.33 -0.78
C VAL A 338 7.32 16.17 -1.31
N ILE A 339 6.30 16.48 -2.10
CA ILE A 339 5.36 15.50 -2.65
C ILE A 339 5.76 15.24 -4.10
N PRO A 340 6.21 14.04 -4.46
CA PRO A 340 6.51 13.69 -5.85
C PRO A 340 5.29 13.84 -6.77
N SER A 341 5.52 14.16 -8.04
CA SER A 341 4.47 14.28 -9.06
C SER A 341 3.73 12.95 -9.34
N THR A 342 4.38 11.83 -9.04
CA THR A 342 3.80 10.48 -9.17
C THR A 342 2.81 10.14 -8.07
N VAL A 343 2.74 10.93 -7.00
CA VAL A 343 1.80 10.68 -5.89
C VAL A 343 0.38 11.06 -6.35
N PRO A 344 -0.58 10.11 -6.41
CA PRO A 344 -1.95 10.42 -6.79
C PRO A 344 -2.56 11.48 -5.85
N PRO A 345 -3.47 12.34 -6.32
CA PRO A 345 -4.15 13.31 -5.47
C PRO A 345 -4.89 12.60 -4.32
N LEU A 346 -5.17 13.32 -3.24
CA LEU A 346 -6.07 12.81 -2.20
C LEU A 346 -7.47 12.62 -2.80
N ASN A 347 -8.15 11.54 -2.41
CA ASN A 347 -9.57 11.44 -2.71
C ASN A 347 -10.32 12.59 -2.04
N GLU A 348 -11.48 12.93 -2.56
CA GLU A 348 -12.25 14.10 -2.13
C GLU A 348 -12.59 14.07 -0.63
N ALA A 349 -12.95 12.91 -0.10
CA ALA A 349 -13.29 12.77 1.32
C ALA A 349 -12.08 12.98 2.24
N THR A 350 -10.92 12.39 1.91
CA THR A 350 -9.68 12.61 2.66
C THR A 350 -9.24 14.07 2.58
N ARG A 351 -9.38 14.71 1.42
CA ARG A 351 -9.08 16.14 1.26
C ARG A 351 -9.97 16.99 2.17
N ARG A 352 -11.29 16.77 2.18
CA ARG A 352 -12.24 17.46 3.07
C ARG A 352 -11.92 17.23 4.54
N MET A 353 -11.56 16.00 4.92
CA MET A 353 -11.14 15.68 6.27
C MET A 353 -9.94 16.53 6.71
N VAL A 354 -8.90 16.60 5.89
CA VAL A 354 -7.69 17.39 6.16
C VAL A 354 -8.01 18.87 6.26
N GLU A 355 -8.82 19.41 5.35
CA GLU A 355 -9.23 20.82 5.33
C GLU A 355 -10.04 21.18 6.60
N ARG A 356 -11.03 20.34 6.95
CA ARG A 356 -11.85 20.53 8.15
C ARG A 356 -11.01 20.46 9.43
N ALA A 357 -10.13 19.45 9.56
CA ALA A 357 -9.27 19.30 10.72
C ALA A 357 -8.35 20.52 10.94
N ASN A 358 -7.76 21.03 9.84
CA ASN A 358 -6.91 22.21 9.89
C ASN A 358 -7.69 23.49 10.23
N ALA A 359 -8.94 23.64 9.77
CA ALA A 359 -9.81 24.76 10.13
C ALA A 359 -10.19 24.73 11.62
N GLU A 360 -10.57 23.57 12.14
CA GLU A 360 -10.91 23.40 13.57
C GLU A 360 -9.69 23.66 14.47
N ALA A 361 -8.49 23.23 14.08
CA ALA A 361 -7.27 23.50 14.83
C ALA A 361 -6.93 25.01 14.91
N LYS A 362 -7.15 25.77 13.82
CA LYS A 362 -6.95 27.23 13.81
C LYS A 362 -7.91 27.98 14.71
N ASN A 363 -9.14 27.48 14.87
CA ASN A 363 -10.15 28.09 15.71
C ASN A 363 -9.96 27.84 17.21
N LYS A 364 -9.11 26.88 17.59
CA LYS A 364 -8.78 26.52 18.97
C LYS A 364 -7.54 27.24 19.52
N ASN A 365 -6.74 27.85 18.65
CA ASN A 365 -5.56 28.66 18.96
C ASN A 365 -5.87 30.15 18.88
#